data_85a5de741acfab1c47438c6a32272b6c
#
_entry.id   85a5de741acfab1c47438c6a32272b6c
#
_cell.length_a   1.000
_cell.length_b   1.000
_cell.length_c   1.000
_cell.angle_alpha   90.00
_cell.angle_beta   90.00
_cell.angle_gamma   90.00
#
_symmetry.space_group_name_H-M   'P 1'
#
loop_
_entity.id
_entity.type
_entity.pdbx_description
1 polymer ?
#
loop_
_entity_poly.entity_id
_entity_poly.type
_entity_poly.pdbx_seq_one_letter_code
_entity_poly.pdbx_strand_id
1 'polypeptide(L)'
;VTSQADIVAFLSTEGHDVTQATVSRDLQIIGATKADGDRYVLRDGPDPQEALRHLARSIDEFVESITASGPLVVLRTPPGAAQVVAAAIDNAGVPGVLGTVAGDDTIMVVASEEVTGAGVASNLEQIGSTA
;
A
#
# COMPACT_ATOMS: atom_id res chain seq x y z
N VAL A 1 6.79 14.12 7.38
CA VAL A 1 6.39 13.45 7.84
C VAL A 1 7.20 12.99 8.76
N THR A 2 7.33 13.15 9.66
CA THR A 2 8.10 12.87 10.52
C THR A 2 7.58 12.27 11.61
N SER A 3 6.74 12.74 12.25
CA SER A 3 6.20 12.10 13.33
C SER A 3 5.00 11.46 12.77
N GLN A 4 4.39 10.58 13.45
CA GLN A 4 3.23 10.05 12.99
C GLN A 4 2.23 11.06 12.81
N ALA A 5 2.17 12.00 13.66
CA ALA A 5 1.22 13.06 13.54
C ALA A 5 1.48 13.81 12.27
N ASP A 6 2.70 14.01 11.95
CA ASP A 6 3.00 14.71 10.76
C ASP A 6 2.63 13.92 9.56
N ILE A 7 2.81 12.67 9.61
CA ILE A 7 2.47 11.90 8.52
C ILE A 7 1.03 11.81 8.39
N VAL A 8 0.34 11.74 9.47
CA VAL A 8 -1.05 11.70 9.41
C VAL A 8 -1.52 12.99 8.87
N ALA A 9 -0.98 14.04 9.35
CA ALA A 9 -1.37 15.34 8.89
C ALA A 9 -1.05 15.44 7.44
N PHE A 10 0.06 14.92 7.07
CA PHE A 10 0.46 14.98 5.74
C PHE A 10 -0.47 14.18 4.90
N LEU A 11 -0.78 13.00 5.31
CA LEU A 11 -1.66 12.21 4.59
C LEU A 11 -3.04 12.74 4.63
N SER A 12 -3.41 13.30 5.72
CA SER A 12 -4.72 13.85 5.81
C SER A 12 -4.86 15.00 4.93
N THR A 13 -3.87 15.78 4.91
CA THR A 13 -3.97 16.91 4.08
C THR A 13 -3.81 16.42 2.76
N GLU A 14 -3.20 15.33 2.66
CA GLU A 14 -3.08 14.91 1.47
C GLU A 14 -4.07 14.11 1.32
N GLY A 15 -4.57 14.04 2.05
CA GLY A 15 -5.26 13.58 2.15
C GLY A 15 -5.78 12.70 2.88
N HIS A 16 -5.72 12.58 3.55
CA HIS A 16 -6.02 11.83 4.28
C HIS A 16 -6.20 11.68 5.27
N ASP A 17 -6.44 11.67 5.23
CA ASP A 17 -6.33 11.38 6.21
C ASP A 17 -6.25 10.15 6.33
N VAL A 18 -5.71 9.71 5.78
CA VAL A 18 -5.47 8.70 5.96
C VAL A 18 -5.61 8.41 7.02
N THR A 19 -5.89 7.85 7.27
CA THR A 19 -6.07 7.61 8.45
C THR A 19 -4.89 7.67 9.20
N GLN A 20 -5.04 8.01 10.37
CA GLN A 20 -4.00 8.08 11.24
C GLN A 20 -3.43 6.74 11.41
N ALA A 21 -4.22 5.73 11.37
CA ALA A 21 -3.70 4.44 11.55
C ALA A 21 -2.77 4.06 10.46
N THR A 22 -3.12 4.37 9.28
CA THR A 22 -2.28 4.09 8.18
C THR A 22 -1.02 4.85 8.27
N VAL A 23 -1.14 6.09 8.57
CA VAL A 23 0.00 6.89 8.67
C VAL A 23 0.82 6.51 9.81
N SER A 24 0.23 6.17 10.90
CA SER A 24 0.97 5.80 12.01
C SER A 24 1.74 4.62 11.68
N ARG A 25 1.14 3.70 11.02
CA ARG A 25 1.83 2.56 10.67
C ARG A 25 2.96 2.89 9.76
N ASP A 26 2.71 3.69 8.83
CA ASP A 26 3.73 4.08 7.92
C ASP A 26 4.80 4.81 8.61
N LEU A 27 4.47 5.60 9.57
CA LEU A 27 5.38 6.34 10.21
C LEU A 27 6.16 5.56 11.09
N GLN A 28 5.58 4.60 11.66
CA GLN A 28 6.29 3.84 12.48
C GLN A 28 7.15 3.08 11.70
N ILE A 29 6.80 2.94 10.60
CA ILE A 29 7.60 2.35 9.73
C ILE A 29 8.57 3.25 9.37
N ILE A 30 8.35 4.38 9.41
CA ILE A 30 9.21 5.34 9.11
C ILE A 30 9.81 5.78 10.24
N GLY A 31 9.59 5.53 11.05
CA GLY A 31 10.06 5.96 12.07
C GLY A 31 10.17 6.79 12.56
N ALA A 32 9.85 6.84 12.21
CA ALA A 32 9.78 7.38 12.39
C ALA A 32 9.90 7.73 12.88
N THR A 33 10.10 7.72 13.01
CA THR A 33 10.19 8.16 13.25
C THR A 33 10.53 8.96 13.57
N LYS A 34 10.70 9.35 13.88
CA LYS A 34 10.91 10.13 13.98
C LYS A 34 11.78 10.45 14.37
N ALA A 35 12.17 10.51 14.37
CA ALA A 35 12.86 10.78 14.47
C ALA A 35 13.51 11.04 14.37
N ASP A 36 13.57 11.07 14.17
CA ASP A 36 14.01 11.28 13.80
C ASP A 36 14.11 11.68 13.43
N GLY A 37 14.00 11.72 13.21
CA GLY A 37 14.03 11.93 12.60
C GLY A 37 13.86 12.01 12.18
N ASP A 38 13.84 11.87 12.01
CA ASP A 38 13.68 11.60 11.51
C ASP A 38 13.58 11.24 11.25
N ARG A 39 13.76 11.00 11.21
CA ARG A 39 13.66 10.30 10.82
C ARG A 39 13.40 9.56 10.87
N TYR A 40 13.34 9.21 10.87
CA TYR A 40 12.93 8.26 10.86
C TYR A 40 13.33 7.63 10.49
N VAL A 41 14.00 7.67 10.33
CA VAL A 41 14.24 7.06 10.04
C VAL A 41 14.57 6.42 9.82
N LEU A 42 15.10 6.38 9.59
CA LEU A 42 15.26 5.63 9.31
C LEU A 42 15.05 4.71 9.22
N ARG A 43 15.03 4.50 8.79
CA ARG A 43 14.68 3.71 8.87
C ARG A 43 15.03 2.57 8.38
N ASP A 44 14.92 1.79 8.41
CA ASP A 44 15.14 0.63 8.24
C ASP A 44 14.21 -0.06 7.40
N GLY A 45 13.44 0.42 6.58
CA GLY A 45 12.49 -0.22 5.75
C GLY A 45 13.16 -0.78 4.55
N PRO A 46 12.49 -1.56 3.78
CA PRO A 46 13.05 -2.09 2.58
C PRO A 46 13.32 -0.99 1.59
N ASP A 47 14.28 -1.19 0.77
CA ASP A 47 14.55 -0.31 -0.33
C ASP A 47 13.29 -0.21 -1.18
N PRO A 48 12.86 0.97 -1.57
CA PRO A 48 11.63 1.13 -2.36
C PRO A 48 11.64 0.30 -3.63
N GLN A 49 12.77 0.16 -4.27
CA GLN A 49 12.80 -0.63 -5.48
C GLN A 49 12.64 -2.09 -5.17
N GLU A 50 13.18 -2.52 -4.06
CA GLU A 50 13.05 -3.89 -3.66
C GLU A 50 11.60 -4.18 -3.26
N ALA A 51 10.94 -3.24 -2.60
CA ALA A 51 9.54 -3.43 -2.23
C ALA A 51 8.68 -3.53 -3.48
N LEU A 52 8.99 -2.74 -4.49
CA LEU A 52 8.23 -2.78 -5.72
C LEU A 52 8.46 -4.09 -6.47
N ARG A 53 9.69 -4.57 -6.49
CA ARG A 53 9.97 -5.84 -7.14
C ARG A 53 9.28 -6.98 -6.42
N HIS A 54 9.25 -6.90 -5.08
CA HIS A 54 8.58 -7.92 -4.31
C HIS A 54 7.08 -7.90 -4.61
N LEU A 55 6.49 -6.72 -4.73
CA LEU A 55 5.08 -6.61 -5.07
C LEU A 55 4.85 -7.19 -6.46
N ALA A 56 5.70 -6.87 -7.42
CA ALA A 56 5.53 -7.39 -8.77
C ALA A 56 5.52 -8.92 -8.76
N ARG A 57 6.44 -9.50 -8.03
CA ARG A 57 6.49 -10.96 -7.98
C ARG A 57 5.28 -11.53 -7.26
N SER A 58 4.82 -10.86 -6.20
CA SER A 58 3.68 -11.36 -5.46
C SER A 58 2.41 -11.32 -6.31
N ILE A 59 2.26 -10.27 -7.09
CA ILE A 59 1.10 -10.18 -7.97
C ILE A 59 1.18 -11.27 -9.03
N ASP A 60 2.34 -11.39 -9.64
CA ASP A 60 2.50 -12.37 -10.71
C ASP A 60 2.27 -13.78 -10.20
N GLU A 61 2.71 -14.07 -9.01
CA GLU A 61 2.62 -15.41 -8.48
C GLU A 61 1.26 -15.76 -7.89
N PHE A 62 0.63 -14.81 -7.22
CA PHE A 62 -0.56 -15.15 -6.45
C PHE A 62 -1.85 -14.52 -6.92
N VAL A 63 -1.82 -13.40 -7.60
CA VAL A 63 -3.07 -12.72 -7.92
C VAL A 63 -3.73 -13.34 -9.13
N GLU A 64 -4.96 -13.79 -8.94
CA GLU A 64 -5.69 -14.43 -10.01
C GLU A 64 -6.55 -13.46 -10.80
N SER A 65 -7.03 -12.43 -10.15
CA SER A 65 -7.84 -11.44 -10.84
C SER A 65 -7.79 -10.12 -10.10
N ILE A 66 -7.96 -9.04 -10.83
CA ILE A 66 -8.00 -7.69 -10.29
C ILE A 66 -9.20 -7.02 -10.92
N THR A 67 -10.14 -6.58 -10.09
CA THR A 67 -11.37 -5.97 -10.58
C THR A 67 -11.65 -4.69 -9.83
N ALA A 68 -11.95 -3.62 -10.54
CA ALA A 68 -12.22 -2.34 -9.91
C ALA A 68 -13.70 -2.04 -9.93
N SER A 69 -14.19 -1.38 -8.88
CA SER A 69 -15.56 -0.91 -8.84
C SER A 69 -15.56 0.35 -7.99
N GLY A 70 -15.82 1.50 -8.62
CA GLY A 70 -15.79 2.77 -7.90
C GLY A 70 -14.43 2.99 -7.25
N PRO A 71 -14.40 3.23 -5.96
CA PRO A 71 -13.14 3.44 -5.27
C PRO A 71 -12.48 2.15 -4.80
N LEU A 72 -13.05 1.01 -5.15
CA LEU A 72 -12.55 -0.26 -4.64
C LEU A 72 -11.90 -1.09 -5.71
N VAL A 73 -10.90 -1.85 -5.31
CA VAL A 73 -10.28 -2.83 -6.18
C VAL A 73 -10.30 -4.13 -5.42
N VAL A 74 -10.74 -5.18 -6.06
CA VAL A 74 -10.80 -6.49 -5.43
C VAL A 74 -9.81 -7.40 -6.14
N LEU A 75 -8.89 -7.96 -5.37
CA LEU A 75 -7.94 -8.91 -5.91
C LEU A 75 -8.26 -10.26 -5.34
N ARG A 76 -8.20 -11.28 -6.16
CA ARG A 76 -8.44 -12.66 -5.71
C ARG A 76 -7.13 -13.43 -5.78
N THR A 77 -6.92 -14.26 -4.79
CA THR A 77 -5.71 -15.09 -4.70
C THR A 77 -6.10 -16.49 -4.30
N PRO A 78 -5.19 -17.43 -4.33
CA PRO A 78 -5.45 -18.72 -3.73
C PRO A 78 -5.61 -18.58 -2.22
N PRO A 79 -6.28 -19.52 -1.58
CA PRO A 79 -6.45 -19.45 -0.13
C PRO A 79 -5.12 -19.30 0.58
N GLY A 80 -5.11 -18.42 1.54
CA GLY A 80 -3.91 -18.20 2.35
C GLY A 80 -2.95 -17.17 1.81
N ALA A 81 -3.12 -16.71 0.57
CA ALA A 81 -2.16 -15.81 -0.03
C ALA A 81 -2.53 -14.34 0.07
N ALA A 82 -3.77 -14.01 0.44
CA ALA A 82 -4.21 -12.63 0.39
C ALA A 82 -3.37 -11.73 1.29
N GLN A 83 -3.03 -12.18 2.48
CA GLN A 83 -2.30 -11.35 3.41
C GLN A 83 -0.89 -11.02 2.89
N VAL A 84 -0.28 -11.95 2.21
CA VAL A 84 1.05 -11.74 1.67
C VAL A 84 1.03 -10.65 0.60
N VAL A 85 0.04 -10.71 -0.28
CA VAL A 85 -0.07 -9.74 -1.35
C VAL A 85 -0.45 -8.38 -0.78
N ALA A 86 -1.36 -8.34 0.18
CA ALA A 86 -1.77 -7.08 0.77
C ALA A 86 -0.59 -6.39 1.46
N ALA A 87 0.23 -7.16 2.16
CA ALA A 87 1.39 -6.59 2.80
C ALA A 87 2.36 -6.03 1.77
N ALA A 88 2.50 -6.71 0.65
CA ALA A 88 3.39 -6.24 -0.40
C ALA A 88 2.87 -4.93 -1.00
N ILE A 89 1.55 -4.81 -1.16
CA ILE A 89 0.96 -3.58 -1.67
C ILE A 89 1.22 -2.44 -0.68
N ASP A 90 1.01 -2.70 0.60
CA ASP A 90 1.20 -1.68 1.60
C ASP A 90 2.65 -1.22 1.65
N ASN A 91 3.57 -2.15 1.54
CA ASN A 91 4.98 -1.82 1.63
C ASN A 91 5.52 -1.10 0.40
N ALA A 92 4.91 -1.33 -0.73
CA ALA A 92 5.41 -0.72 -1.96
C ALA A 92 4.96 0.72 -2.15
N GLY A 93 3.97 1.16 -1.40
CA GLY A 93 3.53 2.54 -1.52
C GLY A 93 2.91 2.85 -2.87
N VAL A 94 2.01 2.01 -3.33
CA VAL A 94 1.41 2.19 -4.65
C VAL A 94 0.60 3.48 -4.68
N PRO A 95 0.83 4.33 -5.67
CA PRO A 95 0.12 5.61 -5.72
C PRO A 95 -1.39 5.39 -5.76
N GLY A 96 -2.09 6.17 -4.97
CA GLY A 96 -3.54 6.14 -4.97
C GLY A 96 -4.14 5.12 -4.03
N VAL A 97 -3.34 4.30 -3.38
CA VAL A 97 -3.87 3.31 -2.45
C VAL A 97 -3.96 3.94 -1.08
N LEU A 98 -5.15 3.97 -0.51
CA LEU A 98 -5.34 4.49 0.83
C LEU A 98 -5.12 3.41 1.87
N GLY A 99 -5.42 2.19 1.54
CA GLY A 99 -5.21 1.08 2.45
C GLY A 99 -5.74 -0.20 1.86
N THR A 100 -5.48 -1.30 2.55
CA THR A 100 -5.94 -2.61 2.09
C THR A 100 -6.53 -3.38 3.24
N VAL A 101 -7.46 -4.26 2.92
CA VAL A 101 -8.02 -5.19 3.88
C VAL A 101 -7.95 -6.56 3.23
N ALA A 102 -7.38 -7.52 3.89
CA ALA A 102 -7.20 -8.85 3.31
C ALA A 102 -7.87 -9.91 4.14
N GLY A 103 -8.57 -10.80 3.49
CA GLY A 103 -9.09 -11.99 4.12
C GLY A 103 -8.17 -13.14 3.81
N ASP A 104 -8.75 -14.27 3.47
CA ASP A 104 -7.97 -15.46 3.16
C ASP A 104 -7.56 -15.49 1.70
N ASP A 105 -8.49 -15.23 0.81
CA ASP A 105 -8.26 -15.30 -0.63
C ASP A 105 -8.71 -14.05 -1.36
N THR A 106 -9.04 -12.99 -0.65
CA THR A 106 -9.56 -11.77 -1.26
C THR A 106 -8.95 -10.56 -0.57
N ILE A 107 -8.55 -9.59 -1.35
CA ILE A 107 -8.01 -8.34 -0.85
C ILE A 107 -8.88 -7.23 -1.36
N MET A 108 -9.26 -6.32 -0.49
CA MET A 108 -9.97 -5.13 -0.91
C MET A 108 -9.01 -3.98 -0.77
N VAL A 109 -8.78 -3.25 -1.84
CA VAL A 109 -7.91 -2.10 -1.84
C VAL A 109 -8.79 -0.87 -2.00
N VAL A 110 -8.56 0.12 -1.17
CA VAL A 110 -9.35 1.35 -1.23
C VAL A 110 -8.51 2.40 -1.94
N ALA A 111 -9.06 2.97 -3.00
CA ALA A 111 -8.35 3.94 -3.81
C ALA A 111 -8.77 5.35 -3.48
N SER A 112 -7.87 6.29 -3.66
CA SER A 112 -8.18 7.69 -3.47
C SER A 112 -9.10 8.16 -4.60
N GLU A 113 -9.83 9.23 -4.34
CA GLU A 113 -10.72 9.77 -5.36
C GLU A 113 -9.95 10.20 -6.58
N GLU A 114 -8.76 10.68 -6.40
CA GLU A 114 -8.00 11.20 -7.51
C GLU A 114 -7.51 10.13 -8.46
N VAL A 115 -7.16 8.98 -7.93
CA VAL A 115 -6.64 7.92 -8.78
C VAL A 115 -7.74 6.96 -9.19
N THR A 116 -8.71 6.74 -8.34
CA THR A 116 -9.87 5.89 -8.53
C THR A 116 -9.49 4.40 -8.49
N GLY A 117 -10.48 3.57 -8.33
CA GLY A 117 -10.24 2.13 -8.31
C GLY A 117 -9.68 1.65 -9.63
N ALA A 118 -10.21 2.16 -10.74
CA ALA A 118 -9.72 1.74 -12.04
C ALA A 118 -8.25 2.11 -12.21
N GLY A 119 -7.86 3.29 -11.72
CA GLY A 119 -6.47 3.70 -11.83
C GLY A 119 -5.54 2.83 -11.00
N VAL A 120 -5.96 2.48 -9.80
CA VAL A 120 -5.16 1.61 -8.96
C VAL A 120 -5.08 0.22 -9.58
N ALA A 121 -6.20 -0.28 -10.10
CA ALA A 121 -6.19 -1.61 -10.71
C ALA A 121 -5.21 -1.64 -11.88
N SER A 122 -5.21 -0.58 -12.68
CA SER A 122 -4.30 -0.52 -13.82
C SER A 122 -2.86 -0.48 -13.34
N ASN A 123 -2.59 0.29 -12.29
CA ASN A 123 -1.23 0.36 -11.74
C ASN A 123 -0.78 -1.00 -11.24
N LEU A 124 -1.67 -1.71 -10.55
CA LEU A 124 -1.30 -3.02 -10.02
C LEU A 124 -1.05 -4.01 -11.14
N GLU A 125 -1.86 -3.94 -12.19
CA GLU A 125 -1.67 -4.83 -13.31
C GLU A 125 -0.34 -4.56 -14.01
N GLN A 126 0.01 -3.30 -14.15
CA GLN A 126 1.26 -2.97 -14.77
C GLN A 126 2.44 -3.42 -13.93
N ILE A 127 2.35 -3.22 -12.62
CA ILE A 127 3.40 -3.66 -11.74
C ILE A 127 3.59 -5.16 -11.85
N GLY A 128 2.51 -5.90 -11.83
CA GLY A 128 2.61 -7.35 -11.93
C GLY A 128 3.22 -7.80 -13.24
N SER A 129 3.01 -7.06 -14.30
CA SER A 129 3.53 -7.46 -15.59
C SER A 129 5.03 -7.24 -15.70
N THR A 130 5.65 -6.59 -14.74
CA THR A 130 7.09 -6.39 -14.78
C THR A 130 7.83 -7.52 -14.07
N ALA A 131 7.12 -8.45 -13.49
CA ALA A 131 7.75 -9.53 -12.74
C ALA A 131 8.44 -10.54 -13.63
#